data_22cf42f705f915fa06df568dbee76050
#
_entry.id   22cf42f705f915fa06df568dbee76050
#
_cell.length_a   1.000
_cell.length_b   1.000
_cell.length_c   1.000
_cell.angle_alpha   90.00
_cell.angle_beta   90.00
_cell.angle_gamma   90.00
#
_symmetry.space_group_name_H-M   'P 1'
#
loop_
_entity.id
_entity.type
_entity.pdbx_description
1 polymer ?
#
loop_
_entity_poly.entity_id
_entity_poly.type
_entity_poly.pdbx_seq_one_letter_code
_entity_poly.pdbx_strand_id
1 'polypeptide(L)'
;MLWVLMLTALTLSCGTKYLDKPKEVAPHQVSMVLKGITKKVGNNVGGYFAGLPDNYSTDSKRYPLLLYIHGGGQFGNGDVDLPNLLSEGIPALLDTKMFPATITSQGKVYSFIVLAPQFILYPNNNDIQQFLDYARSTYSIDSSRIYVTGFSIGGRITCEYAAEKAASLAAIVPMAGACTGSVEDKCRNMANYNLPVWAFHNEQDEFINVYETENFISTLNRFRPVVPAKVTIFKQSTALLKHDAWTRATDPSYRENGMNIYEWMLQFKR
;
A
#
# COMPACT_ATOMS: atom_id res chain seq x y z
N MET A 1 28.43 -43.73 -84.37
CA MET A 1 27.14 -43.90 -83.80
C MET A 1 27.20 -43.79 -82.28
N LEU A 2 26.97 -42.58 -81.70
CA LEU A 2 27.04 -42.37 -80.29
C LEU A 2 25.60 -42.41 -79.71
N TRP A 3 25.35 -43.26 -78.73
CA TRP A 3 24.11 -43.34 -78.00
C TRP A 3 24.23 -42.46 -76.78
N VAL A 4 23.37 -41.44 -76.67
CA VAL A 4 23.28 -40.60 -75.51
C VAL A 4 22.15 -41.18 -74.63
N LEU A 5 22.54 -41.59 -73.44
CA LEU A 5 21.60 -41.98 -72.35
C LEU A 5 21.12 -40.73 -71.62
N MET A 6 19.82 -40.42 -71.72
CA MET A 6 19.15 -39.42 -70.87
C MET A 6 18.81 -40.05 -69.51
N LEU A 7 19.44 -39.56 -68.46
CA LEU A 7 19.01 -39.83 -67.07
C LEU A 7 17.99 -38.76 -66.63
N THR A 8 16.75 -39.19 -66.39
CA THR A 8 15.72 -38.36 -65.78
C THR A 8 15.86 -38.45 -64.28
N ALA A 9 16.24 -37.35 -63.65
CA ALA A 9 16.28 -37.22 -62.20
C ALA A 9 14.87 -36.88 -61.66
N LEU A 10 14.24 -37.78 -60.91
CA LEU A 10 13.06 -37.50 -60.12
C LEU A 10 13.48 -36.75 -58.84
N THR A 11 13.10 -35.49 -58.72
CA THR A 11 13.21 -34.73 -57.47
C THR A 11 11.98 -35.02 -56.61
N LEU A 12 12.12 -35.80 -55.54
CA LEU A 12 11.15 -35.87 -54.46
C LEU A 12 11.20 -34.57 -53.65
N SER A 13 10.21 -33.74 -53.79
CA SER A 13 9.96 -32.59 -52.91
C SER A 13 9.43 -33.08 -51.58
N CYS A 14 10.28 -33.14 -50.56
CA CYS A 14 9.88 -33.40 -49.19
C CYS A 14 9.32 -32.11 -48.59
N GLY A 15 7.98 -31.94 -48.62
CA GLY A 15 7.30 -30.82 -48.00
C GLY A 15 7.41 -30.92 -46.47
N THR A 16 8.32 -30.15 -45.89
CA THR A 16 8.34 -29.92 -44.43
C THR A 16 7.12 -29.13 -44.03
N LYS A 17 6.12 -29.80 -43.41
CA LYS A 17 5.06 -29.11 -42.69
C LYS A 17 5.70 -28.29 -41.58
N TYR A 18 5.75 -26.98 -41.75
CA TYR A 18 6.03 -26.06 -40.64
C TYR A 18 4.89 -26.22 -39.62
N LEU A 19 5.17 -26.92 -38.54
CA LEU A 19 4.33 -26.84 -37.33
C LEU A 19 4.40 -25.39 -36.83
N ASP A 20 3.31 -24.66 -36.94
CA ASP A 20 3.18 -23.35 -36.34
C ASP A 20 3.56 -23.48 -34.86
N LYS A 21 4.64 -22.82 -34.43
CA LYS A 21 4.96 -22.69 -33.01
C LYS A 21 3.76 -22.04 -32.34
N PRO A 22 3.31 -22.57 -31.18
CA PRO A 22 2.27 -21.90 -30.40
C PRO A 22 2.66 -20.44 -30.23
N LYS A 23 1.75 -19.52 -30.58
CA LYS A 23 1.96 -18.09 -30.28
C LYS A 23 2.23 -17.97 -28.78
N GLU A 24 3.43 -17.55 -28.44
CA GLU A 24 3.80 -17.23 -27.06
C GLU A 24 2.86 -16.12 -26.62
N VAL A 25 1.88 -16.46 -25.77
CA VAL A 25 0.97 -15.47 -25.17
C VAL A 25 1.83 -14.66 -24.21
N ALA A 26 1.99 -13.38 -24.49
CA ALA A 26 2.70 -12.48 -23.59
C ALA A 26 2.15 -12.64 -22.16
N PRO A 27 3.01 -12.73 -21.14
CA PRO A 27 2.55 -12.92 -19.77
C PRO A 27 1.57 -11.81 -19.41
N HIS A 28 0.43 -12.17 -18.80
CA HIS A 28 -0.57 -11.20 -18.36
C HIS A 28 0.09 -10.17 -17.41
N GLN A 29 0.08 -8.91 -17.83
CA GLN A 29 0.57 -7.82 -16.99
C GLN A 29 -0.49 -7.51 -15.94
N VAL A 30 -0.22 -7.82 -14.69
CA VAL A 30 -1.13 -7.56 -13.56
C VAL A 30 -1.48 -6.07 -13.49
N SER A 31 -2.75 -5.77 -13.34
CA SER A 31 -3.26 -4.42 -13.10
C SER A 31 -4.02 -4.35 -11.77
N MET A 32 -4.35 -3.15 -11.30
CA MET A 32 -5.18 -2.97 -10.11
C MET A 32 -6.62 -2.65 -10.51
N VAL A 33 -7.57 -3.32 -9.85
CA VAL A 33 -9.01 -3.05 -9.98
C VAL A 33 -9.49 -2.37 -8.72
N LEU A 34 -10.00 -1.13 -8.85
CA LEU A 34 -10.60 -0.37 -7.76
C LEU A 34 -12.11 -0.60 -7.74
N LYS A 35 -12.66 -0.91 -6.57
CA LYS A 35 -14.11 -1.09 -6.36
C LYS A 35 -14.56 -0.30 -5.15
N GLY A 36 -15.58 0.55 -5.31
CA GLY A 36 -16.35 1.11 -4.21
C GLY A 36 -17.35 0.07 -3.67
N ILE A 37 -17.40 -0.07 -2.36
CA ILE A 37 -18.25 -1.05 -1.67
C ILE A 37 -19.02 -0.33 -0.58
N THR A 38 -20.34 -0.16 -0.79
CA THR A 38 -21.27 0.33 0.22
C THR A 38 -21.59 -0.82 1.17
N LYS A 39 -20.88 -0.86 2.28
CA LYS A 39 -21.01 -1.91 3.29
C LYS A 39 -20.70 -1.36 4.66
N LYS A 40 -21.71 -1.33 5.52
CA LYS A 40 -21.50 -0.96 6.92
C LYS A 40 -20.66 -2.02 7.63
N VAL A 41 -19.57 -1.57 8.28
CA VAL A 41 -18.72 -2.39 9.14
C VAL A 41 -18.59 -1.70 10.50
N GLY A 42 -19.06 -2.36 11.53
CA GLY A 42 -19.21 -1.72 12.84
C GLY A 42 -20.20 -0.56 12.80
N ASN A 43 -19.96 0.46 13.62
CA ASN A 43 -20.83 1.63 13.69
C ASN A 43 -20.27 2.85 12.94
N ASN A 44 -18.99 2.84 12.60
CA ASN A 44 -18.28 4.01 12.11
C ASN A 44 -17.79 3.90 10.64
N VAL A 45 -17.89 2.74 10.00
CA VAL A 45 -17.58 2.57 8.57
C VAL A 45 -18.86 2.37 7.79
N GLY A 46 -19.19 3.28 6.87
CA GLY A 46 -20.36 3.17 6.00
C GLY A 46 -20.07 2.43 4.69
N GLY A 47 -18.85 2.55 4.21
CA GLY A 47 -18.36 1.92 2.97
C GLY A 47 -16.84 2.03 2.87
N TYR A 48 -16.27 1.47 1.82
CA TYR A 48 -14.82 1.50 1.60
C TYR A 48 -14.47 1.29 0.12
N PHE A 49 -13.29 1.74 -0.28
CA PHE A 49 -12.67 1.30 -1.53
C PHE A 49 -11.79 0.08 -1.31
N ALA A 50 -11.87 -0.88 -2.24
CA ALA A 50 -10.99 -2.03 -2.34
C ALA A 50 -10.20 -1.97 -3.65
N GLY A 51 -8.88 -1.84 -3.57
CA GLY A 51 -7.93 -2.01 -4.65
C GLY A 51 -7.39 -3.44 -4.63
N LEU A 52 -7.69 -4.22 -5.65
CA LEU A 52 -7.27 -5.61 -5.76
C LEU A 52 -6.47 -5.82 -7.06
N PRO A 53 -5.44 -6.69 -7.09
CA PRO A 53 -4.85 -7.10 -8.36
C PRO A 53 -5.90 -7.80 -9.22
N ASP A 54 -5.88 -7.59 -10.54
CA ASP A 54 -6.89 -8.16 -11.46
C ASP A 54 -6.88 -9.69 -11.49
N ASN A 55 -5.75 -10.29 -11.12
CA ASN A 55 -5.59 -11.74 -10.94
C ASN A 55 -5.82 -12.18 -9.47
N TYR A 56 -6.53 -11.37 -8.67
CA TYR A 56 -6.84 -11.71 -7.29
C TYR A 56 -7.64 -13.02 -7.22
N SER A 57 -7.15 -13.94 -6.37
CA SER A 57 -7.81 -15.23 -6.11
C SER A 57 -7.89 -15.46 -4.61
N THR A 58 -8.96 -16.09 -4.18
CA THR A 58 -9.18 -16.50 -2.79
C THR A 58 -8.66 -17.91 -2.49
N ASP A 59 -8.27 -18.68 -3.52
CA ASP A 59 -8.09 -20.13 -3.38
C ASP A 59 -6.87 -20.54 -2.56
N SER A 60 -5.69 -19.99 -2.88
CA SER A 60 -4.46 -20.40 -2.16
C SER A 60 -3.48 -19.27 -1.88
N LYS A 61 -3.54 -18.19 -2.66
CA LYS A 61 -2.62 -17.06 -2.54
C LYS A 61 -3.07 -16.14 -1.40
N ARG A 62 -2.11 -15.74 -0.55
CA ARG A 62 -2.30 -14.70 0.46
C ARG A 62 -1.56 -13.43 0.03
N TYR A 63 -2.19 -12.29 0.25
CA TYR A 63 -1.71 -11.00 -0.20
C TYR A 63 -1.39 -10.08 0.99
N PRO A 64 -0.31 -9.29 0.93
CA PRO A 64 -0.09 -8.24 1.90
C PRO A 64 -1.26 -7.25 1.88
N LEU A 65 -1.71 -6.84 3.07
CA LEU A 65 -2.73 -5.81 3.22
C LEU A 65 -2.09 -4.44 3.45
N LEU A 66 -2.52 -3.44 2.70
CA LEU A 66 -2.29 -2.04 2.96
C LEU A 66 -3.63 -1.38 3.37
N LEU A 67 -3.80 -1.13 4.66
CA LEU A 67 -4.92 -0.38 5.19
C LEU A 67 -4.57 1.12 5.13
N TYR A 68 -5.39 1.89 4.43
CA TYR A 68 -5.25 3.32 4.28
C TYR A 68 -6.31 4.07 5.06
N ILE A 69 -5.90 5.00 5.91
CA ILE A 69 -6.77 5.83 6.75
C ILE A 69 -6.75 7.26 6.23
N HIS A 70 -7.91 7.77 5.86
CA HIS A 70 -8.07 9.08 5.22
C HIS A 70 -7.90 10.26 6.18
N GLY A 71 -7.74 11.46 5.62
CA GLY A 71 -7.69 12.71 6.37
C GLY A 71 -9.05 13.25 6.78
N GLY A 72 -9.04 14.35 7.54
CA GLY A 72 -10.25 14.95 8.15
C GLY A 72 -11.30 15.43 7.15
N GLY A 73 -10.90 15.85 5.95
CA GLY A 73 -11.83 16.32 4.91
C GLY A 73 -12.60 15.22 4.17
N GLN A 74 -12.35 13.94 4.47
CA GLN A 74 -12.90 12.81 3.73
C GLN A 74 -13.88 11.95 4.55
N PHE A 75 -14.29 12.41 5.73
CA PHE A 75 -15.37 11.77 6.47
C PHE A 75 -16.66 11.75 5.64
N GLY A 76 -17.46 10.69 5.78
CA GLY A 76 -18.68 10.55 5.03
C GLY A 76 -19.46 9.28 5.34
N ASN A 77 -20.60 9.13 4.69
CA ASN A 77 -21.55 8.05 4.97
C ASN A 77 -21.18 6.70 4.33
N GLY A 78 -20.12 6.64 3.53
CA GLY A 78 -19.67 5.42 2.86
C GLY A 78 -20.49 4.99 1.64
N ASP A 79 -21.38 5.87 1.17
CA ASP A 79 -22.22 5.68 -0.02
C ASP A 79 -22.03 6.85 -0.99
N VAL A 80 -22.90 7.85 -0.95
CA VAL A 80 -22.81 9.04 -1.82
C VAL A 80 -21.54 9.86 -1.56
N ASP A 81 -20.99 9.80 -0.35
CA ASP A 81 -19.76 10.49 0.03
C ASP A 81 -18.48 9.66 -0.25
N LEU A 82 -18.63 8.36 -0.55
CA LEU A 82 -17.49 7.46 -0.74
C LEU A 82 -16.48 7.97 -1.78
N PRO A 83 -16.90 8.58 -2.92
CA PRO A 83 -15.96 9.14 -3.89
C PRO A 83 -15.03 10.23 -3.35
N ASN A 84 -15.34 10.86 -2.20
CA ASN A 84 -14.44 11.85 -1.58
C ASN A 84 -13.07 11.26 -1.24
N LEU A 85 -12.99 9.94 -1.01
CA LEU A 85 -11.70 9.26 -0.77
C LEU A 85 -10.76 9.29 -1.99
N LEU A 86 -11.30 9.47 -3.20
CA LEU A 86 -10.52 9.47 -4.44
C LEU A 86 -9.80 10.80 -4.70
N SER A 87 -10.04 11.81 -3.88
CA SER A 87 -9.42 13.14 -4.05
C SER A 87 -7.93 13.16 -3.73
N GLU A 88 -7.44 12.25 -2.85
CA GLU A 88 -6.08 12.33 -2.32
C GLU A 88 -5.51 10.96 -1.93
N GLY A 89 -4.18 10.90 -1.85
CA GLY A 89 -3.43 9.77 -1.32
C GLY A 89 -3.55 8.49 -2.15
N ILE A 90 -3.50 7.34 -1.49
CA ILE A 90 -3.47 6.04 -2.17
C ILE A 90 -4.75 5.73 -2.98
N PRO A 91 -5.97 6.07 -2.52
CA PRO A 91 -7.16 5.88 -3.34
C PRO A 91 -7.12 6.67 -4.66
N ALA A 92 -6.61 7.90 -4.64
CA ALA A 92 -6.41 8.71 -5.86
C ALA A 92 -5.41 8.04 -6.83
N LEU A 93 -4.33 7.45 -6.32
CA LEU A 93 -3.37 6.71 -7.14
C LEU A 93 -3.98 5.44 -7.76
N LEU A 94 -4.88 4.77 -7.06
CA LEU A 94 -5.60 3.61 -7.58
C LEU A 94 -6.59 4.02 -8.68
N ASP A 95 -7.34 5.10 -8.48
CA ASP A 95 -8.32 5.60 -9.44
C ASP A 95 -7.64 6.07 -10.74
N THR A 96 -6.54 6.79 -10.62
CA THR A 96 -5.73 7.25 -11.75
C THR A 96 -4.81 6.20 -12.35
N LYS A 97 -4.84 4.95 -11.81
CA LYS A 97 -3.98 3.81 -12.25
C LYS A 97 -2.48 4.06 -12.06
N MET A 98 -2.12 4.96 -11.17
CA MET A 98 -0.73 5.26 -10.82
C MET A 98 -0.19 4.36 -9.69
N PHE A 99 -1.08 3.66 -8.95
CA PHE A 99 -0.66 2.71 -7.92
C PHE A 99 -0.04 1.46 -8.57
N PRO A 100 1.17 1.02 -8.14
CA PRO A 100 1.85 -0.11 -8.77
C PRO A 100 1.12 -1.42 -8.47
N ALA A 101 0.69 -2.12 -9.51
CA ALA A 101 0.01 -3.40 -9.39
C ALA A 101 0.92 -4.53 -8.87
N THR A 102 2.21 -4.41 -9.16
CA THR A 102 3.24 -5.32 -8.64
C THR A 102 4.42 -4.53 -8.09
N ILE A 103 4.98 -5.01 -7.00
CA ILE A 103 6.12 -4.38 -6.31
C ILE A 103 7.15 -5.46 -6.01
N THR A 104 8.39 -5.20 -6.39
CA THR A 104 9.51 -6.10 -6.08
C THR A 104 10.20 -5.63 -4.80
N SER A 105 10.27 -6.51 -3.81
CA SER A 105 11.03 -6.27 -2.59
C SER A 105 11.81 -7.53 -2.22
N GLN A 106 13.11 -7.39 -1.94
CA GLN A 106 14.00 -8.49 -1.59
C GLN A 106 13.95 -9.67 -2.60
N GLY A 107 13.90 -9.36 -3.91
CA GLY A 107 13.85 -10.34 -5.00
C GLY A 107 12.51 -11.08 -5.16
N LYS A 108 11.47 -10.70 -4.42
CA LYS A 108 10.11 -11.26 -4.53
C LYS A 108 9.13 -10.23 -5.07
N VAL A 109 8.19 -10.70 -5.88
CA VAL A 109 7.12 -9.87 -6.45
C VAL A 109 5.86 -10.03 -5.61
N TYR A 110 5.29 -8.89 -5.22
CA TYR A 110 4.07 -8.78 -4.42
C TYR A 110 3.02 -7.94 -5.14
N SER A 111 1.76 -8.18 -4.83
CA SER A 111 0.65 -7.27 -5.10
C SER A 111 -0.09 -7.04 -3.79
N PHE A 112 -0.45 -5.80 -3.50
CA PHE A 112 -1.24 -5.49 -2.31
C PHE A 112 -2.73 -5.75 -2.52
N ILE A 113 -3.42 -6.12 -1.44
CA ILE A 113 -4.80 -5.73 -1.21
C ILE A 113 -4.72 -4.35 -0.57
N VAL A 114 -5.36 -3.35 -1.17
CA VAL A 114 -5.47 -2.01 -0.59
C VAL A 114 -6.90 -1.79 -0.14
N LEU A 115 -7.11 -1.49 1.14
CA LEU A 115 -8.43 -1.18 1.67
C LEU A 115 -8.44 0.22 2.26
N ALA A 116 -9.41 1.03 1.86
CA ALA A 116 -9.59 2.40 2.32
C ALA A 116 -11.01 2.58 2.85
N PRO A 117 -11.28 2.33 4.15
CA PRO A 117 -12.58 2.61 4.76
C PRO A 117 -12.88 4.10 4.78
N GLN A 118 -14.15 4.46 4.56
CA GLN A 118 -14.65 5.79 4.86
C GLN A 118 -15.31 5.78 6.23
N PHE A 119 -14.74 6.57 7.14
CA PHE A 119 -15.30 6.73 8.49
C PHE A 119 -16.35 7.84 8.50
N ILE A 120 -17.43 7.60 9.26
CA ILE A 120 -18.51 8.57 9.43
C ILE A 120 -18.07 9.67 10.40
N LEU A 121 -17.36 9.27 11.46
CA LEU A 121 -16.83 10.14 12.51
C LEU A 121 -15.37 9.80 12.77
N TYR A 122 -14.71 10.61 13.59
CA TYR A 122 -13.33 10.34 14.04
C TYR A 122 -13.21 8.91 14.61
N PRO A 123 -12.44 8.02 13.96
CA PRO A 123 -12.38 6.61 14.38
C PRO A 123 -11.50 6.44 15.63
N ASN A 124 -11.90 5.49 16.45
CA ASN A 124 -11.08 4.97 17.53
C ASN A 124 -10.43 3.62 17.15
N ASN A 125 -9.57 3.09 18.01
CA ASN A 125 -8.84 1.85 17.73
C ASN A 125 -9.77 0.64 17.52
N ASN A 126 -10.95 0.63 18.18
CA ASN A 126 -11.92 -0.44 17.99
C ASN A 126 -12.58 -0.40 16.61
N ASP A 127 -12.83 0.80 16.06
CA ASP A 127 -13.37 0.95 14.70
C ASP A 127 -12.39 0.38 13.66
N ILE A 128 -11.08 0.67 13.83
CA ILE A 128 -10.02 0.11 12.97
C ILE A 128 -9.95 -1.41 13.13
N GLN A 129 -10.02 -1.91 14.37
CA GLN A 129 -9.95 -3.35 14.63
C GLN A 129 -11.13 -4.09 14.01
N GLN A 130 -12.35 -3.58 14.16
CA GLN A 130 -13.56 -4.18 13.56
C GLN A 130 -13.44 -4.24 12.04
N PHE A 131 -12.91 -3.18 11.40
CA PHE A 131 -12.70 -3.18 9.96
C PHE A 131 -11.62 -4.18 9.54
N LEU A 132 -10.53 -4.31 10.28
CA LEU A 132 -9.49 -5.31 10.01
C LEU A 132 -9.99 -6.75 10.19
N ASP A 133 -10.83 -7.01 11.19
CA ASP A 133 -11.40 -8.34 11.41
C ASP A 133 -12.37 -8.71 10.28
N TYR A 134 -13.19 -7.76 9.84
CA TYR A 134 -14.00 -7.90 8.63
C TYR A 134 -13.13 -8.15 7.40
N ALA A 135 -12.06 -7.38 7.21
CA ALA A 135 -11.15 -7.55 6.08
C ALA A 135 -10.50 -8.96 6.06
N ARG A 136 -10.04 -9.46 7.21
CA ARG A 136 -9.48 -10.81 7.35
C ARG A 136 -10.48 -11.91 7.03
N SER A 137 -11.76 -11.71 7.33
CA SER A 137 -12.81 -12.69 7.02
C SER A 137 -13.26 -12.65 5.56
N THR A 138 -13.02 -11.53 4.87
CA THR A 138 -13.53 -11.28 3.51
C THR A 138 -12.46 -11.49 2.44
N TYR A 139 -11.21 -11.17 2.74
CA TYR A 139 -10.12 -11.17 1.78
C TYR A 139 -9.00 -12.16 2.14
N SER A 140 -8.30 -12.66 1.13
CA SER A 140 -7.15 -13.57 1.28
C SER A 140 -5.90 -12.84 1.75
N ILE A 141 -5.90 -12.34 2.98
CA ILE A 141 -4.83 -11.54 3.56
C ILE A 141 -3.72 -12.43 4.14
N ASP A 142 -2.46 -12.08 3.87
CA ASP A 142 -1.31 -12.57 4.63
C ASP A 142 -1.27 -11.85 5.98
N SER A 143 -1.70 -12.54 7.04
CA SER A 143 -1.76 -11.98 8.40
C SER A 143 -0.39 -11.57 8.94
N SER A 144 0.71 -12.05 8.36
CA SER A 144 2.05 -11.60 8.71
C SER A 144 2.46 -10.28 8.02
N ARG A 145 1.67 -9.79 7.05
CA ARG A 145 1.96 -8.60 6.24
C ARG A 145 0.79 -7.62 6.24
N ILE A 146 0.45 -7.11 7.41
CA ILE A 146 -0.55 -6.05 7.58
C ILE A 146 0.17 -4.74 7.83
N TYR A 147 -0.03 -3.79 6.93
CA TYR A 147 0.54 -2.46 6.98
C TYR A 147 -0.57 -1.43 7.12
N VAL A 148 -0.33 -0.40 7.93
CA VAL A 148 -1.27 0.71 8.10
C VAL A 148 -0.58 2.00 7.72
N THR A 149 -1.29 2.82 6.96
CA THR A 149 -0.83 4.16 6.56
C THR A 149 -2.00 5.12 6.55
N GLY A 150 -1.73 6.39 6.61
CA GLY A 150 -2.73 7.44 6.55
C GLY A 150 -2.08 8.81 6.67
N PHE A 151 -2.85 9.86 6.40
CA PHE A 151 -2.35 11.22 6.44
C PHE A 151 -3.19 12.12 7.35
N SER A 152 -2.60 13.19 7.87
CA SER A 152 -3.26 14.15 8.74
C SER A 152 -3.92 13.44 9.94
N ILE A 153 -5.22 13.54 10.10
CA ILE A 153 -5.99 12.75 11.08
C ILE A 153 -5.71 11.25 10.90
N GLY A 154 -5.70 10.74 9.66
CA GLY A 154 -5.39 9.33 9.37
C GLY A 154 -3.96 8.94 9.75
N GLY A 155 -3.00 9.84 9.63
CA GLY A 155 -1.62 9.65 10.13
C GLY A 155 -1.58 9.51 11.65
N ARG A 156 -2.31 10.37 12.36
CA ARG A 156 -2.47 10.28 13.82
C ARG A 156 -3.13 8.96 14.22
N ILE A 157 -4.25 8.60 13.61
CA ILE A 157 -4.96 7.33 13.87
C ILE A 157 -4.04 6.13 13.60
N THR A 158 -3.25 6.16 12.53
CA THR A 158 -2.24 5.13 12.23
C THR A 158 -1.30 4.93 13.41
N CYS A 159 -0.78 6.01 13.99
CA CYS A 159 0.07 5.96 15.18
C CYS A 159 -0.67 5.44 16.42
N GLU A 160 -1.88 5.96 16.70
CA GLU A 160 -2.67 5.60 17.87
C GLU A 160 -3.02 4.10 17.84
N TYR A 161 -3.49 3.61 16.70
CA TYR A 161 -3.79 2.20 16.50
C TYR A 161 -2.55 1.33 16.64
N ALA A 162 -1.45 1.73 16.02
CA ALA A 162 -0.18 1.02 16.09
C ALA A 162 0.40 0.96 17.51
N ALA A 163 0.19 2.01 18.30
CA ALA A 163 0.63 2.02 19.70
C ALA A 163 -0.05 0.93 20.53
N GLU A 164 -1.31 0.61 20.25
CA GLU A 164 -2.04 -0.47 20.94
C GLU A 164 -1.81 -1.84 20.32
N LYS A 165 -1.72 -1.90 18.99
CA LYS A 165 -1.73 -3.16 18.20
C LYS A 165 -0.38 -3.47 17.54
N ALA A 166 0.72 -2.93 18.05
CA ALA A 166 2.06 -3.09 17.49
C ALA A 166 2.43 -4.56 17.17
N ALA A 167 1.99 -5.50 18.00
CA ALA A 167 2.26 -6.93 17.81
C ALA A 167 1.67 -7.53 16.53
N SER A 168 0.63 -6.92 15.97
CA SER A 168 -0.11 -7.44 14.81
C SER A 168 0.22 -6.76 13.48
N LEU A 169 1.04 -5.70 13.51
CA LEU A 169 1.37 -4.88 12.34
C LEU A 169 2.79 -5.11 11.88
N ALA A 170 3.00 -5.31 10.59
CA ALA A 170 4.31 -5.52 10.01
C ALA A 170 5.11 -4.21 9.86
N ALA A 171 4.47 -3.10 9.52
CA ALA A 171 5.03 -1.75 9.53
C ALA A 171 3.92 -0.70 9.45
N ILE A 172 4.25 0.56 9.78
CA ILE A 172 3.36 1.71 9.58
C ILE A 172 4.06 2.87 8.87
N VAL A 173 3.25 3.65 8.13
CA VAL A 173 3.72 4.87 7.46
C VAL A 173 2.72 6.01 7.75
N PRO A 174 2.86 6.71 8.89
CA PRO A 174 2.07 7.90 9.17
C PRO A 174 2.62 9.12 8.42
N MET A 175 1.72 9.95 7.86
CA MET A 175 2.07 11.13 7.08
C MET A 175 1.36 12.37 7.64
N ALA A 176 2.10 13.46 7.82
CA ALA A 176 1.57 14.74 8.33
C ALA A 176 0.68 14.57 9.57
N GLY A 177 1.09 13.66 10.49
CA GLY A 177 0.39 13.36 11.73
C GLY A 177 1.12 12.29 12.53
N ALA A 178 1.12 12.42 13.85
CA ALA A 178 1.82 11.55 14.78
C ALA A 178 0.99 11.26 16.02
N CYS A 179 1.47 10.37 16.88
CA CYS A 179 0.87 10.11 18.18
C CYS A 179 0.84 11.37 19.04
N THR A 180 -0.23 11.52 19.79
CA THR A 180 -0.40 12.60 20.78
C THR A 180 -0.64 12.02 22.19
N GLY A 181 -0.69 12.89 23.19
CA GLY A 181 -0.88 12.46 24.58
C GLY A 181 0.34 11.68 25.10
N SER A 182 0.16 10.54 25.73
CA SER A 182 1.23 9.73 26.33
C SER A 182 2.19 9.13 25.28
N VAL A 183 2.88 10.00 24.53
CA VAL A 183 3.77 9.61 23.41
C VAL A 183 4.83 8.61 23.87
N GLU A 184 5.38 8.78 25.08
CA GLU A 184 6.41 7.90 25.61
C GLU A 184 5.94 6.45 25.79
N ASP A 185 4.76 6.24 26.38
CA ASP A 185 4.21 4.88 26.58
C ASP A 185 3.85 4.22 25.25
N LYS A 186 3.31 4.99 24.32
CA LYS A 186 3.00 4.54 22.96
C LYS A 186 4.25 4.10 22.21
N CYS A 187 5.31 4.92 22.25
CA CYS A 187 6.61 4.62 21.64
C CYS A 187 7.25 3.40 22.29
N ARG A 188 7.20 3.30 23.62
CA ARG A 188 7.72 2.13 24.35
C ARG A 188 7.04 0.84 23.88
N ASN A 189 5.71 0.85 23.74
CA ASN A 189 5.01 -0.33 23.26
C ASN A 189 5.39 -0.69 21.82
N MET A 190 5.43 0.28 20.89
CA MET A 190 5.89 0.03 19.53
C MET A 190 7.32 -0.53 19.48
N ALA A 191 8.25 0.03 20.30
CA ALA A 191 9.62 -0.44 20.37
C ALA A 191 9.73 -1.85 20.92
N ASN A 192 8.96 -2.20 21.97
CA ASN A 192 8.93 -3.54 22.55
C ASN A 192 8.54 -4.61 21.54
N TYR A 193 7.68 -4.26 20.58
CA TYR A 193 7.31 -5.12 19.47
C TYR A 193 8.16 -4.90 18.21
N ASN A 194 9.21 -4.08 18.28
CA ASN A 194 10.07 -3.78 17.13
C ASN A 194 9.27 -3.40 15.88
N LEU A 195 8.25 -2.55 16.04
CA LEU A 195 7.40 -2.13 14.92
C LEU A 195 8.18 -1.14 14.03
N PRO A 196 8.43 -1.48 12.75
CA PRO A 196 9.03 -0.55 11.81
C PRO A 196 8.12 0.64 11.53
N VAL A 197 8.68 1.85 11.60
CA VAL A 197 7.97 3.11 11.37
C VAL A 197 8.76 3.97 10.40
N TRP A 198 8.07 4.49 9.37
CA TRP A 198 8.62 5.53 8.51
C TRP A 198 7.61 6.66 8.38
N ALA A 199 7.87 7.76 9.06
CA ALA A 199 7.00 8.93 9.07
C ALA A 199 7.41 9.96 8.02
N PHE A 200 6.44 10.72 7.51
CA PHE A 200 6.65 11.82 6.57
C PHE A 200 5.95 13.08 7.05
N HIS A 201 6.62 14.22 6.88
CA HIS A 201 6.05 15.53 7.21
C HIS A 201 6.67 16.63 6.35
N ASN A 202 5.95 17.74 6.16
CA ASN A 202 6.51 18.95 5.59
C ASN A 202 7.05 19.87 6.72
N GLU A 203 8.22 20.46 6.52
CA GLU A 203 8.81 21.39 7.50
C GLU A 203 7.91 22.61 7.77
N GLN A 204 7.19 23.06 6.74
CA GLN A 204 6.35 24.25 6.76
C GLN A 204 4.86 23.94 6.94
N ASP A 205 4.53 22.79 7.53
CA ASP A 205 3.13 22.41 7.77
C ASP A 205 2.44 23.43 8.69
N GLU A 206 1.32 24.00 8.19
CA GLU A 206 0.57 25.07 8.86
C GLU A 206 -0.54 24.53 9.77
N PHE A 207 -0.88 23.24 9.66
CA PHE A 207 -1.96 22.60 10.42
C PHE A 207 -1.46 21.76 11.59
N ILE A 208 -0.40 20.99 11.35
CA ILE A 208 0.22 20.12 12.35
C ILE A 208 1.72 20.45 12.40
N ASN A 209 2.19 20.85 13.57
CA ASN A 209 3.58 21.20 13.73
C ASN A 209 4.48 19.99 13.47
N VAL A 210 5.47 20.14 12.58
CA VAL A 210 6.45 19.10 12.23
C VAL A 210 7.14 18.51 13.47
N TYR A 211 7.31 19.31 14.53
CA TYR A 211 7.86 18.88 15.81
C TYR A 211 7.09 17.68 16.41
N GLU A 212 5.77 17.55 16.19
CA GLU A 212 5.01 16.39 16.69
C GLU A 212 5.58 15.09 16.12
N THR A 213 5.88 15.07 14.82
CA THR A 213 6.45 13.89 14.15
C THR A 213 7.92 13.68 14.53
N GLU A 214 8.72 14.73 14.61
CA GLU A 214 10.11 14.64 15.04
C GLU A 214 10.22 14.12 16.49
N ASN A 215 9.39 14.64 17.41
CA ASN A 215 9.32 14.18 18.79
C ASN A 215 8.85 12.72 18.87
N PHE A 216 7.85 12.32 18.10
CA PHE A 216 7.40 10.93 18.04
C PHE A 216 8.54 9.99 17.63
N ILE A 217 9.23 10.28 16.52
CA ILE A 217 10.30 9.42 16.01
C ILE A 217 11.54 9.42 16.93
N SER A 218 11.92 10.57 17.44
CA SER A 218 13.05 10.65 18.38
C SER A 218 12.76 9.90 19.68
N THR A 219 11.54 10.01 20.20
CA THR A 219 11.08 9.28 21.40
C THR A 219 11.08 7.77 21.16
N LEU A 220 10.55 7.32 20.01
CA LEU A 220 10.55 5.91 19.65
C LEU A 220 11.97 5.35 19.59
N ASN A 221 12.90 6.08 18.99
CA ASN A 221 14.30 5.66 18.85
C ASN A 221 15.07 5.65 20.18
N ARG A 222 14.64 6.41 21.21
CA ARG A 222 15.21 6.30 22.56
C ARG A 222 15.03 4.90 23.18
N PHE A 223 13.96 4.20 22.80
CA PHE A 223 13.71 2.81 23.24
C PHE A 223 14.47 1.76 22.42
N ARG A 224 15.30 2.17 21.47
CA ARG A 224 16.21 1.31 20.67
C ARG A 224 15.53 0.12 20.02
N PRO A 225 14.47 0.31 19.21
CA PRO A 225 13.90 -0.78 18.44
C PRO A 225 14.95 -1.39 17.52
N VAL A 226 14.79 -2.68 17.15
CA VAL A 226 15.73 -3.39 16.23
C VAL A 226 15.81 -2.68 14.88
N VAL A 227 14.69 -2.18 14.37
CA VAL A 227 14.63 -1.33 13.19
C VAL A 227 14.41 0.10 13.67
N PRO A 228 15.43 0.98 13.60
CA PRO A 228 15.25 2.38 13.97
C PRO A 228 14.11 3.03 13.17
N ALA A 229 13.24 3.73 13.86
CA ALA A 229 12.18 4.50 13.24
C ALA A 229 12.77 5.61 12.37
N LYS A 230 12.20 5.82 11.20
CA LYS A 230 12.66 6.76 10.19
C LYS A 230 11.69 7.92 10.05
N VAL A 231 12.21 9.11 9.82
CA VAL A 231 11.43 10.29 9.44
C VAL A 231 12.02 10.93 8.19
N THR A 232 11.14 11.35 7.29
CA THR A 232 11.49 12.18 6.14
C THR A 232 10.77 13.52 6.27
N ILE A 233 11.54 14.59 6.43
CA ILE A 233 11.02 15.97 6.45
C ILE A 233 11.27 16.61 5.10
N PHE A 234 10.18 16.97 4.40
CA PHE A 234 10.26 17.71 3.16
C PHE A 234 10.46 19.19 3.45
N LYS A 235 11.69 19.67 3.24
CA LYS A 235 12.08 21.08 3.50
C LYS A 235 11.42 22.06 2.57
N GLN A 236 11.11 21.64 1.35
CA GLN A 236 10.43 22.45 0.33
C GLN A 236 9.21 21.68 -0.17
N SER A 237 8.03 22.18 0.14
CA SER A 237 6.80 21.67 -0.44
C SER A 237 6.40 22.55 -1.62
N THR A 238 6.23 21.94 -2.79
CA THR A 238 5.64 22.57 -3.98
C THR A 238 4.11 22.48 -3.96
N ALA A 239 3.54 21.76 -3.00
CA ALA A 239 2.09 21.64 -2.82
C ALA A 239 1.47 22.99 -2.46
N LEU A 240 0.26 23.24 -2.95
CA LEU A 240 -0.53 24.43 -2.61
C LEU A 240 -0.78 24.51 -1.11
N LEU A 241 -1.08 23.36 -0.49
CA LEU A 241 -1.21 23.23 0.95
C LEU A 241 0.12 22.72 1.53
N LYS A 242 0.73 23.49 2.41
CA LYS A 242 1.97 23.09 3.08
C LYS A 242 1.79 21.87 3.99
N HIS A 243 0.56 21.52 4.31
CA HIS A 243 0.22 20.29 5.02
C HIS A 243 0.37 19.02 4.17
N ASP A 244 0.27 19.11 2.84
CA ASP A 244 0.32 17.95 1.95
C ASP A 244 1.73 17.36 1.82
N ALA A 245 2.10 16.50 2.75
CA ALA A 245 3.27 15.63 2.65
C ALA A 245 2.94 14.28 1.97
N TRP A 246 1.67 13.88 1.94
CA TRP A 246 1.23 12.56 1.50
C TRP A 246 1.27 12.37 -0.01
N THR A 247 0.98 13.40 -0.81
CA THR A 247 1.06 13.30 -2.27
C THR A 247 2.45 12.87 -2.70
N ARG A 248 3.49 13.49 -2.14
CA ARG A 248 4.88 13.12 -2.43
C ARG A 248 5.29 11.80 -1.81
N ALA A 249 4.89 11.54 -0.55
CA ALA A 249 5.27 10.33 0.17
C ALA A 249 4.67 9.07 -0.46
N THR A 250 3.44 9.14 -1.00
CA THR A 250 2.75 8.01 -1.64
C THR A 250 3.07 7.84 -3.12
N ASP A 251 3.73 8.81 -3.76
CA ASP A 251 4.17 8.69 -5.16
C ASP A 251 5.13 7.51 -5.31
N PRO A 252 4.79 6.49 -6.12
CA PRO A 252 5.67 5.33 -6.32
C PRO A 252 7.02 5.67 -6.95
N SER A 253 7.14 6.83 -7.60
CA SER A 253 8.40 7.31 -8.18
C SER A 253 9.31 7.98 -7.14
N TYR A 254 8.75 8.47 -6.02
CA TYR A 254 9.55 9.04 -4.94
C TYR A 254 10.32 7.93 -4.22
N ARG A 255 11.64 8.09 -4.17
CA ARG A 255 12.53 7.12 -3.53
C ARG A 255 13.49 7.81 -2.58
N GLU A 256 13.67 7.18 -1.42
CA GLU A 256 14.69 7.58 -0.46
C GLU A 256 15.55 6.34 -0.13
N ASN A 257 16.86 6.47 -0.28
CA ASN A 257 17.79 5.35 -0.20
C ASN A 257 17.42 4.18 -1.15
N GLY A 258 16.94 4.52 -2.35
CA GLY A 258 16.59 3.56 -3.40
C GLY A 258 15.22 2.89 -3.27
N MET A 259 14.43 3.21 -2.25
CA MET A 259 13.12 2.59 -1.98
C MET A 259 12.00 3.61 -1.87
N ASN A 260 10.83 3.28 -2.38
CA ASN A 260 9.58 3.93 -2.03
C ASN A 260 8.95 3.29 -0.77
N ILE A 261 7.86 3.85 -0.26
CA ILE A 261 7.19 3.34 0.96
C ILE A 261 6.68 1.91 0.82
N TYR A 262 6.25 1.52 -0.37
CA TYR A 262 5.68 0.19 -0.63
C TYR A 262 6.76 -0.90 -0.59
N GLU A 263 7.89 -0.66 -1.25
CA GLU A 263 9.05 -1.54 -1.23
C GLU A 263 9.64 -1.64 0.18
N TRP A 264 9.66 -0.53 0.90
CA TRP A 264 10.14 -0.48 2.28
C TRP A 264 9.24 -1.29 3.22
N MET A 265 7.92 -1.10 3.17
CA MET A 265 6.98 -1.88 3.99
C MET A 265 7.15 -3.38 3.77
N LEU A 266 7.26 -3.83 2.51
CA LEU A 266 7.36 -5.24 2.15
C LEU A 266 8.64 -5.95 2.65
N GLN A 267 9.63 -5.22 3.18
CA GLN A 267 10.78 -5.82 3.84
C GLN A 267 10.41 -6.48 5.17
N PHE A 268 9.29 -6.09 5.78
CA PHE A 268 8.89 -6.49 7.13
C PHE A 268 7.69 -7.44 7.11
N LYS A 269 7.71 -8.35 8.06
CA LYS A 269 6.58 -9.25 8.37
C LYS A 269 6.59 -9.57 9.87
N ARG A 270 5.45 -9.99 10.37
CA ARG A 270 5.29 -10.54 11.73
C ARG A 270 5.46 -12.06 11.76
#